data_57f2a0af65b31e787183733348e4529a
#
_entry.id   57f2a0af65b31e787183733348e4529a
#
_cell.length_a   1.000
_cell.length_b   1.000
_cell.length_c   1.000
_cell.angle_alpha   90.00
_cell.angle_beta   90.00
_cell.angle_gamma   90.00
#
_symmetry.space_group_name_H-M   'P 1'
#
loop_
_entity.id
_entity.type
_entity.pdbx_description
1 polymer ?
#
loop_
_entity_poly.entity_id
_entity_poly.type
_entity_poly.pdbx_seq_one_letter_code
_entity_poly.pdbx_strand_id
1 'polypeptide(L)'
;IEYAWQLTINDLVFAGHELSGYEWDINDHPLPPIPPAGNYIDMAISHPEWEFVLGDRFRTDIRPVTTWDEILEYTVVFLGNGELELDWSIENIPESEDVGLFLEDEVYNLRELDELVLTIDGTVSGIVKVGYEALSIYEEILPTVFSLHQNYPNPFNPVTSLRYDL
;
A
#
# COMPACT_ATOMS: atom_id res chain seq x y z
N ILE A 1 -22.20 -10.28 -6.52
CA ILE A 1 -21.05 -10.32 -7.46
C ILE A 1 -20.09 -11.36 -6.93
N GLU A 2 -19.64 -12.28 -7.78
CA GLU A 2 -18.64 -13.28 -7.43
C GLU A 2 -17.28 -12.78 -7.96
N TYR A 3 -16.36 -12.51 -7.06
CA TYR A 3 -15.00 -12.07 -7.41
C TYR A 3 -14.11 -13.28 -7.72
N ALA A 4 -13.22 -13.14 -8.69
CA ALA A 4 -12.23 -14.17 -9.01
C ALA A 4 -11.20 -14.31 -7.88
N TRP A 5 -10.84 -13.19 -7.25
CA TRP A 5 -10.02 -13.09 -6.06
C TRP A 5 -10.44 -11.84 -5.27
N GLN A 6 -10.15 -11.80 -3.97
CA GLN A 6 -10.49 -10.68 -3.11
C GLN A 6 -9.50 -10.52 -1.97
N LEU A 7 -9.12 -9.29 -1.69
CA LEU A 7 -8.51 -8.82 -0.45
C LEU A 7 -9.47 -7.82 0.19
N THR A 8 -9.78 -8.02 1.45
CA THR A 8 -10.55 -7.05 2.23
C THR A 8 -9.67 -6.55 3.36
N ILE A 9 -9.64 -5.25 3.59
CA ILE A 9 -8.99 -4.62 4.76
C ILE A 9 -10.04 -3.72 5.41
N ASN A 10 -10.50 -4.07 6.59
CA ASN A 10 -11.68 -3.52 7.24
C ASN A 10 -12.88 -3.54 6.26
N ASP A 11 -13.36 -2.38 5.81
CA ASP A 11 -14.45 -2.27 4.84
C ASP A 11 -14.00 -1.91 3.42
N LEU A 12 -12.67 -1.82 3.19
CA LEU A 12 -12.12 -1.65 1.84
C LEU A 12 -12.02 -2.99 1.12
N VAL A 13 -12.40 -3.02 -0.14
CA VAL A 13 -12.38 -4.22 -0.98
C VAL A 13 -11.54 -3.99 -2.23
N PHE A 14 -10.56 -4.84 -2.42
CA PHE A 14 -9.71 -4.95 -3.59
C PHE A 14 -10.01 -6.29 -4.24
N ALA A 15 -10.43 -6.34 -5.49
CA ALA A 15 -10.82 -7.61 -6.08
C ALA A 15 -10.62 -7.66 -7.60
N GLY A 16 -10.67 -8.86 -8.14
CA GLY A 16 -10.67 -9.10 -9.58
C GLY A 16 -12.04 -9.57 -10.07
N HIS A 17 -12.54 -8.96 -11.16
CA HIS A 17 -13.79 -9.33 -11.78
C HIS A 17 -13.69 -9.27 -13.31
N GLU A 18 -14.33 -10.22 -14.01
CA GLU A 18 -14.21 -10.37 -15.47
C GLU A 18 -14.71 -9.16 -16.28
N LEU A 19 -15.66 -8.41 -15.73
CA LEU A 19 -16.30 -7.28 -16.40
C LEU A 19 -15.80 -5.91 -15.91
N SER A 20 -14.81 -5.86 -15.02
CA SER A 20 -14.26 -4.60 -14.51
C SER A 20 -13.07 -4.12 -15.34
N GLY A 21 -12.85 -2.82 -15.32
CA GLY A 21 -11.73 -2.11 -15.94
C GLY A 21 -10.65 -1.69 -14.95
N TYR A 22 -9.67 -0.92 -15.43
CA TYR A 22 -8.68 -0.24 -14.58
C TYR A 22 -9.09 1.19 -14.23
N GLU A 23 -10.09 1.71 -14.92
CA GLU A 23 -10.71 3.00 -14.64
C GLU A 23 -12.01 2.78 -13.89
N TRP A 24 -12.55 3.82 -13.29
CA TRP A 24 -13.81 3.75 -12.56
C TRP A 24 -14.92 3.06 -13.37
N ASP A 25 -15.58 2.11 -12.73
CA ASP A 25 -16.79 1.46 -13.25
C ASP A 25 -17.86 1.30 -12.16
N ILE A 26 -18.98 0.68 -12.51
CA ILE A 26 -20.13 0.52 -11.60
C ILE A 26 -19.83 -0.39 -10.39
N ASN A 27 -18.75 -1.15 -10.41
CA ASN A 27 -18.33 -2.04 -9.33
C ASN A 27 -17.49 -1.28 -8.28
N ASP A 28 -17.00 -0.08 -8.64
CA ASP A 28 -16.23 0.77 -7.76
C ASP A 28 -17.15 1.70 -6.97
N HIS A 29 -17.18 1.53 -5.67
CA HIS A 29 -18.10 2.26 -4.82
C HIS A 29 -17.43 3.49 -4.20
N PRO A 30 -17.83 4.70 -4.59
CA PRO A 30 -17.31 5.91 -3.98
C PRO A 30 -17.77 6.05 -2.52
N LEU A 31 -16.89 6.64 -1.70
CA LEU A 31 -17.22 7.03 -0.34
C LEU A 31 -17.84 8.44 -0.32
N PRO A 32 -18.76 8.71 0.62
CA PRO A 32 -19.27 10.05 0.82
C PRO A 32 -18.16 11.00 1.29
N PRO A 33 -18.33 12.32 1.12
CA PRO A 33 -17.43 13.30 1.69
C PRO A 33 -17.27 13.12 3.19
N ILE A 34 -16.07 13.37 3.70
CA ILE A 34 -15.74 13.24 5.12
C ILE A 34 -16.60 14.22 5.93
N PRO A 35 -17.28 13.79 7.01
CA PRO A 35 -18.00 14.69 7.90
C PRO A 35 -17.05 15.72 8.53
N PRO A 36 -17.47 16.98 8.70
CA PRO A 36 -16.58 18.06 9.13
C PRO A 36 -16.11 18.00 10.59
N ALA A 37 -16.60 17.07 11.40
CA ALA A 37 -16.18 16.88 12.78
C ALA A 37 -16.47 15.47 13.28
N GLY A 38 -15.52 14.87 14.03
CA GLY A 38 -15.65 13.56 14.69
C GLY A 38 -14.30 13.01 15.12
N ASN A 39 -14.29 12.25 16.21
CA ASN A 39 -13.14 11.44 16.61
C ASN A 39 -13.28 10.05 15.95
N TYR A 40 -12.94 9.95 14.69
CA TYR A 40 -12.93 8.71 13.96
C TYR A 40 -11.69 8.67 13.08
N ILE A 41 -11.27 7.47 12.75
CA ILE A 41 -10.26 7.25 11.72
C ILE A 41 -11.00 6.74 10.50
N ASP A 42 -10.80 7.41 9.39
CA ASP A 42 -11.40 7.10 8.12
C ASP A 42 -10.37 6.45 7.21
N MET A 43 -10.81 5.49 6.41
CA MET A 43 -9.98 4.79 5.42
C MET A 43 -10.62 4.88 4.04
N ALA A 44 -9.81 5.03 3.03
CA ALA A 44 -10.27 5.03 1.64
C ALA A 44 -9.21 4.49 0.69
N ILE A 45 -9.64 3.91 -0.42
CA ILE A 45 -8.82 3.74 -1.62
C ILE A 45 -8.84 5.07 -2.35
N SER A 46 -7.69 5.58 -2.77
CA SER A 46 -7.57 6.92 -3.37
C SER A 46 -7.29 6.84 -4.86
N HIS A 47 -8.17 7.45 -5.65
CA HIS A 47 -8.10 7.54 -7.11
C HIS A 47 -8.32 8.97 -7.61
N PRO A 48 -7.39 9.90 -7.38
CA PRO A 48 -7.50 11.26 -7.90
C PRO A 48 -7.50 11.30 -9.43
N GLU A 49 -6.90 10.31 -10.09
CA GLU A 49 -6.84 10.18 -11.55
C GLU A 49 -8.19 9.84 -12.20
N TRP A 50 -9.15 9.31 -11.44
CA TRP A 50 -10.48 8.99 -11.97
C TRP A 50 -11.39 10.21 -12.13
N GLU A 51 -10.98 11.37 -11.59
CA GLU A 51 -11.72 12.65 -11.67
C GLU A 51 -13.23 12.50 -11.37
N PHE A 52 -13.58 11.61 -10.43
CA PHE A 52 -14.96 11.29 -10.12
C PHE A 52 -15.67 12.47 -9.44
N VAL A 53 -16.91 12.72 -9.81
CA VAL A 53 -17.68 13.92 -9.38
C VAL A 53 -17.88 14.04 -7.86
N LEU A 54 -17.84 12.93 -7.12
CA LEU A 54 -17.98 12.91 -5.65
C LEU A 54 -16.63 12.92 -4.91
N GLY A 55 -15.50 13.00 -5.62
CA GLY A 55 -14.16 13.00 -5.05
C GLY A 55 -13.35 11.76 -5.43
N ASP A 56 -12.22 11.61 -4.79
CA ASP A 56 -11.18 10.64 -5.10
C ASP A 56 -11.16 9.42 -4.14
N ARG A 57 -12.18 9.28 -3.30
CA ARG A 57 -12.23 8.30 -2.21
C ARG A 57 -13.22 7.18 -2.54
N PHE A 58 -12.73 5.94 -2.47
CA PHE A 58 -13.51 4.76 -2.82
C PHE A 58 -13.42 3.71 -1.71
N ARG A 59 -14.47 2.92 -1.57
CA ARG A 59 -14.54 1.74 -0.72
C ARG A 59 -14.05 0.50 -1.46
N THR A 60 -14.28 0.45 -2.75
CA THR A 60 -13.92 -0.70 -3.58
C THR A 60 -13.11 -0.23 -4.79
N ASP A 61 -12.11 -1.02 -5.17
CA ASP A 61 -11.38 -0.95 -6.43
C ASP A 61 -11.39 -2.36 -7.03
N ILE A 62 -12.24 -2.54 -8.03
CA ILE A 62 -12.46 -3.83 -8.67
C ILE A 62 -11.85 -3.78 -10.06
N ARG A 63 -10.75 -4.51 -10.26
CA ARG A 63 -9.97 -4.52 -11.50
C ARG A 63 -10.25 -5.74 -12.36
N PRO A 64 -9.75 -5.81 -13.60
CA PRO A 64 -9.79 -7.03 -14.39
C PRO A 64 -9.17 -8.21 -13.66
N VAL A 65 -9.61 -9.41 -13.98
CA VAL A 65 -8.94 -10.62 -13.45
C VAL A 65 -7.50 -10.66 -13.93
N THR A 66 -6.57 -10.78 -12.99
CA THR A 66 -5.14 -10.85 -13.28
C THR A 66 -4.66 -12.28 -13.50
N THR A 67 -3.59 -12.43 -14.27
CA THR A 67 -2.82 -13.67 -14.43
C THR A 67 -1.64 -13.74 -13.46
N TRP A 68 -1.50 -12.75 -12.57
CA TRP A 68 -0.42 -12.61 -11.59
C TRP A 68 0.99 -12.38 -12.20
N ASP A 69 1.03 -11.89 -13.45
CA ASP A 69 2.28 -11.55 -14.13
C ASP A 69 2.81 -10.16 -13.73
N GLU A 70 2.03 -9.41 -12.98
CA GLU A 70 2.34 -8.05 -12.51
C GLU A 70 1.88 -7.85 -11.06
N ILE A 71 2.53 -6.91 -10.39
CA ILE A 71 2.14 -6.49 -9.03
C ILE A 71 1.00 -5.49 -9.15
N LEU A 72 -0.10 -5.77 -8.46
CA LEU A 72 -1.22 -4.86 -8.31
C LEU A 72 -0.92 -3.89 -7.16
N GLU A 73 -1.01 -2.60 -7.42
CA GLU A 73 -0.80 -1.54 -6.43
C GLU A 73 -2.06 -0.70 -6.26
N TYR A 74 -2.41 -0.43 -5.00
CA TYR A 74 -3.57 0.36 -4.62
C TYR A 74 -3.16 1.41 -3.60
N THR A 75 -3.41 2.68 -3.91
CA THR A 75 -3.17 3.76 -2.96
C THR A 75 -4.28 3.77 -1.92
N VAL A 76 -3.92 3.72 -0.64
CA VAL A 76 -4.84 3.83 0.50
C VAL A 76 -4.50 5.06 1.32
N VAL A 77 -5.53 5.71 1.86
CA VAL A 77 -5.39 6.90 2.69
C VAL A 77 -6.13 6.69 4.00
N PHE A 78 -5.43 6.96 5.09
CA PHE A 78 -5.96 6.98 6.45
C PHE A 78 -6.04 8.43 6.89
N LEU A 79 -7.15 8.81 7.52
CA LEU A 79 -7.37 10.17 8.00
C LEU A 79 -7.96 10.14 9.40
N GLY A 80 -7.33 10.83 10.33
CA GLY A 80 -7.80 10.93 11.71
C GLY A 80 -6.64 10.92 12.71
N ASN A 81 -6.99 10.68 13.98
CA ASN A 81 -5.98 10.60 15.03
C ASN A 81 -6.35 9.49 16.01
N GLY A 82 -5.42 8.60 16.29
CA GLY A 82 -5.61 7.52 17.24
C GLY A 82 -5.08 6.17 16.74
N GLU A 83 -5.48 5.12 17.44
CA GLU A 83 -5.16 3.75 17.06
C GLU A 83 -6.26 3.18 16.17
N LEU A 84 -5.84 2.49 15.12
CA LEU A 84 -6.69 1.78 14.18
C LEU A 84 -6.27 0.31 14.13
N GLU A 85 -7.14 -0.56 14.57
CA GLU A 85 -7.00 -2.01 14.37
C GLU A 85 -7.42 -2.36 12.95
N LEU A 86 -6.57 -3.11 12.25
CA LEU A 86 -6.85 -3.61 10.91
C LEU A 86 -7.24 -5.08 10.98
N ASP A 87 -8.40 -5.37 10.41
CA ASP A 87 -8.86 -6.73 10.10
C ASP A 87 -8.75 -6.95 8.59
N TRP A 88 -8.28 -8.12 8.17
CA TRP A 88 -8.20 -8.44 6.74
C TRP A 88 -8.56 -9.88 6.44
N SER A 89 -9.00 -10.11 5.20
CA SER A 89 -9.21 -11.43 4.63
C SER A 89 -8.62 -11.52 3.23
N ILE A 90 -8.04 -12.67 2.92
CA ILE A 90 -7.40 -12.96 1.63
C ILE A 90 -8.14 -14.17 1.03
N GLU A 91 -8.81 -13.96 -0.11
CA GLU A 91 -9.62 -14.99 -0.74
C GLU A 91 -9.18 -15.21 -2.20
N ASN A 92 -8.91 -16.46 -2.58
CA ASN A 92 -8.54 -16.87 -3.93
C ASN A 92 -7.29 -16.15 -4.50
N ILE A 93 -6.45 -15.57 -3.67
CA ILE A 93 -5.11 -15.09 -4.05
C ILE A 93 -4.15 -16.25 -3.82
N PRO A 94 -3.39 -16.70 -4.84
CA PRO A 94 -2.46 -17.82 -4.68
C PRO A 94 -1.47 -17.60 -3.54
N GLU A 95 -1.07 -18.68 -2.87
CA GLU A 95 -0.10 -18.61 -1.74
C GLU A 95 1.29 -18.13 -2.18
N SER A 96 1.60 -18.24 -3.48
CA SER A 96 2.84 -17.73 -4.06
C SER A 96 2.90 -16.22 -4.16
N GLU A 97 1.73 -15.54 -4.07
CA GLU A 97 1.63 -14.10 -4.22
C GLU A 97 1.72 -13.43 -2.85
N ASP A 98 2.57 -12.43 -2.73
CA ASP A 98 2.65 -11.58 -1.55
C ASP A 98 1.42 -10.70 -1.42
N VAL A 99 1.06 -10.38 -0.18
CA VAL A 99 0.03 -9.38 0.15
C VAL A 99 0.60 -8.48 1.23
N GLY A 100 0.84 -7.23 0.90
CA GLY A 100 1.51 -6.30 1.79
C GLY A 100 0.87 -4.92 1.86
N LEU A 101 1.01 -4.30 3.02
CA LEU A 101 0.68 -2.90 3.26
C LEU A 101 1.98 -2.14 3.53
N PHE A 102 2.21 -1.10 2.76
CA PHE A 102 3.38 -0.22 2.84
C PHE A 102 2.93 1.14 3.37
N LEU A 103 3.44 1.53 4.51
CA LEU A 103 3.15 2.83 5.15
C LEU A 103 4.48 3.49 5.51
N GLU A 104 4.75 4.66 4.93
CA GLU A 104 6.00 5.39 5.15
C GLU A 104 7.23 4.48 4.93
N ASP A 105 7.97 4.19 5.99
CA ASP A 105 9.16 3.34 5.96
C ASP A 105 8.89 1.90 6.48
N GLU A 106 7.63 1.55 6.73
CA GLU A 106 7.24 0.25 7.27
C GLU A 106 6.52 -0.61 6.24
N VAL A 107 6.79 -1.91 6.28
CA VAL A 107 6.16 -2.91 5.42
C VAL A 107 5.53 -3.99 6.28
N TYR A 108 4.27 -4.23 6.07
CA TYR A 108 3.48 -5.22 6.78
C TYR A 108 3.10 -6.37 5.84
N ASN A 109 3.63 -7.57 6.08
CA ASN A 109 3.23 -8.78 5.37
C ASN A 109 1.92 -9.31 5.95
N LEU A 110 0.80 -9.10 5.25
CA LEU A 110 -0.52 -9.49 5.72
C LEU A 110 -0.77 -11.00 5.71
N ARG A 111 0.14 -11.80 5.14
CA ARG A 111 0.08 -13.26 5.22
C ARG A 111 0.72 -13.83 6.48
N GLU A 112 1.63 -13.08 7.10
CA GLU A 112 2.39 -13.52 8.27
C GLU A 112 1.87 -12.94 9.58
N LEU A 113 1.13 -11.83 9.52
CA LEU A 113 0.58 -11.17 10.69
C LEU A 113 -0.82 -11.71 11.01
N ASP A 114 -1.08 -11.89 12.30
CA ASP A 114 -2.40 -12.24 12.82
C ASP A 114 -3.20 -11.01 13.28
N GLU A 115 -2.49 -9.93 13.63
CA GLU A 115 -3.06 -8.66 14.08
C GLU A 115 -2.17 -7.49 13.66
N LEU A 116 -2.75 -6.34 13.39
CA LEU A 116 -2.05 -5.11 13.10
C LEU A 116 -2.80 -3.92 13.65
N VAL A 117 -2.14 -3.13 14.50
CA VAL A 117 -2.66 -1.87 15.02
C VAL A 117 -1.76 -0.74 14.55
N LEU A 118 -2.35 0.22 13.84
CA LEU A 118 -1.67 1.40 13.33
C LEU A 118 -1.96 2.60 14.22
N THR A 119 -0.96 3.46 14.43
CA THR A 119 -1.16 4.78 15.01
C THR A 119 -1.27 5.80 13.89
N ILE A 120 -2.44 6.43 13.75
CA ILE A 120 -2.71 7.43 12.73
C ILE A 120 -2.63 8.82 13.37
N ASP A 121 -1.91 9.73 12.74
CA ASP A 121 -1.79 11.14 13.12
C ASP A 121 -1.95 12.03 11.88
N GLY A 122 -3.14 12.59 11.72
CA GLY A 122 -3.53 13.40 10.56
C GLY A 122 -3.86 12.56 9.34
N THR A 123 -3.17 12.79 8.24
CA THR A 123 -3.35 12.07 6.98
C THR A 123 -2.12 11.23 6.70
N VAL A 124 -2.30 9.92 6.59
CA VAL A 124 -1.26 8.96 6.26
C VAL A 124 -1.64 8.27 4.95
N SER A 125 -0.73 8.25 4.00
CA SER A 125 -0.91 7.52 2.74
C SER A 125 -0.07 6.26 2.73
N GLY A 126 -0.62 5.19 2.19
CA GLY A 126 0.05 3.93 2.04
C GLY A 126 -0.25 3.29 0.69
N ILE A 127 0.38 2.16 0.44
CA ILE A 127 0.16 1.35 -0.76
C ILE A 127 -0.10 -0.08 -0.33
N VAL A 128 -1.22 -0.64 -0.78
CA VAL A 128 -1.47 -2.07 -0.73
C VAL A 128 -0.90 -2.69 -2.00
N LYS A 129 -0.07 -3.72 -1.86
CA LYS A 129 0.50 -4.46 -2.99
C LYS A 129 0.12 -5.93 -2.93
N VAL A 130 -0.26 -6.46 -4.07
CA VAL A 130 -0.61 -7.87 -4.23
C VAL A 130 0.08 -8.41 -5.49
N GLY A 131 0.86 -9.48 -5.37
CA GLY A 131 1.51 -10.11 -6.52
C GLY A 131 2.82 -10.81 -6.16
N TYR A 132 3.42 -11.47 -7.15
CA TYR A 132 4.67 -12.19 -6.97
C TYR A 132 5.82 -11.24 -6.59
N GLU A 133 6.54 -11.58 -5.52
CA GLU A 133 7.65 -10.76 -5.00
C GLU A 133 7.27 -9.29 -4.69
N ALA A 134 6.00 -9.00 -4.42
CA ALA A 134 5.53 -7.64 -4.13
C ALA A 134 6.22 -7.01 -2.90
N LEU A 135 6.70 -7.84 -1.97
CA LEU A 135 7.43 -7.41 -0.78
C LEU A 135 8.95 -7.31 -1.00
N SER A 136 9.50 -8.02 -2.00
CA SER A 136 10.96 -8.09 -2.21
C SER A 136 11.58 -6.78 -2.72
N ILE A 137 10.79 -5.94 -3.38
CA ILE A 137 11.24 -4.63 -3.89
C ILE A 137 11.73 -3.71 -2.75
N TYR A 138 11.23 -3.92 -1.54
CA TYR A 138 11.66 -3.14 -0.38
C TYR A 138 13.03 -3.59 0.15
N GLU A 139 13.34 -4.89 0.04
CA GLU A 139 14.65 -5.43 0.48
C GLU A 139 15.80 -5.01 -0.44
N GLU A 140 15.55 -4.80 -1.75
CA GLU A 140 16.57 -4.34 -2.70
C GLU A 140 17.00 -2.89 -2.48
N ILE A 141 16.18 -2.06 -1.84
CA ILE A 141 16.50 -0.65 -1.55
C ILE A 141 17.38 -0.52 -0.29
N LEU A 142 17.36 -1.50 0.59
CA LEU A 142 18.20 -1.50 1.78
C LEU A 142 19.59 -2.06 1.45
N PRO A 143 20.68 -1.31 1.70
CA PRO A 143 22.02 -1.83 1.55
C PRO A 143 22.21 -3.05 2.46
N THR A 144 22.43 -4.22 1.87
CA THR A 144 22.68 -5.46 2.62
C THR A 144 24.01 -5.48 3.35
N VAL A 145 24.91 -4.54 3.01
CA VAL A 145 26.23 -4.40 3.62
C VAL A 145 26.56 -2.93 3.79
N PHE A 146 26.80 -2.53 5.02
CA PHE A 146 27.40 -1.22 5.29
C PHE A 146 28.87 -1.26 4.91
N SER A 147 29.31 -0.39 4.01
CA SER A 147 30.70 -0.25 3.66
C SER A 147 31.20 1.18 3.84
N LEU A 148 32.37 1.30 4.47
CA LEU A 148 33.08 2.55 4.57
C LEU A 148 34.28 2.50 3.62
N HIS A 149 34.21 3.29 2.57
CA HIS A 149 35.30 3.39 1.62
C HIS A 149 36.45 4.21 2.18
N GLN A 150 37.65 3.89 1.74
CA GLN A 150 38.84 4.64 2.15
C GLN A 150 38.68 6.12 1.77
N ASN A 151 39.06 7.01 2.69
CA ASN A 151 38.97 8.44 2.43
C ASN A 151 39.83 8.87 1.24
N TYR A 152 39.28 9.80 0.46
CA TYR A 152 39.99 10.35 -0.70
C TYR A 152 40.07 11.87 -0.59
N PRO A 153 41.25 12.49 -0.84
CA PRO A 153 42.55 11.87 -1.08
C PRO A 153 43.14 11.24 0.18
N ASN A 154 44.03 10.23 0.00
CA ASN A 154 44.74 9.60 1.11
C ASN A 154 46.26 9.62 0.82
N PRO A 155 47.10 10.32 1.68
CA PRO A 155 46.68 11.10 2.84
C PRO A 155 45.89 12.35 2.44
N PHE A 156 44.91 12.75 3.28
CA PHE A 156 44.09 13.92 3.01
C PHE A 156 44.86 15.22 3.17
N ASN A 157 44.51 16.25 2.36
CA ASN A 157 45.13 17.56 2.42
C ASN A 157 44.22 18.58 1.70
N PRO A 158 43.82 19.62 2.30
CA PRO A 158 43.28 19.97 3.61
C PRO A 158 41.81 19.57 3.76
N VAL A 159 41.21 18.99 2.73
CA VAL A 159 39.81 18.52 2.69
C VAL A 159 39.81 17.05 2.32
N THR A 160 39.02 16.23 3.04
CA THR A 160 38.80 14.83 2.71
C THR A 160 37.33 14.58 2.45
N SER A 161 37.04 13.70 1.52
CA SER A 161 35.69 13.22 1.24
C SER A 161 35.55 11.78 1.76
N LEU A 162 34.48 11.54 2.51
CA LEU A 162 34.08 10.20 2.92
C LEU A 162 32.90 9.76 2.06
N ARG A 163 33.00 8.58 1.54
CA ARG A 163 31.90 7.92 0.82
C ARG A 163 31.44 6.72 1.62
N TYR A 164 30.14 6.62 1.82
CA TYR A 164 29.53 5.50 2.53
C TYR A 164 28.23 5.11 1.80
N ASP A 165 27.89 3.85 1.88
CA ASP A 165 26.64 3.29 1.40
C ASP A 165 25.78 2.98 2.64
N LEU A 166 24.51 3.42 2.60
CA LEU A 166 23.52 3.25 3.66
C LEU A 166 22.47 2.28 3.22
#